data_2e0bc22e02c36f6b1d31e7f92d2bae18
#
_entry.id   2e0bc22e02c36f6b1d31e7f92d2bae18
#
_cell.length_a   1.000
_cell.length_b   1.000
_cell.length_c   1.000
_cell.angle_alpha   90.00
_cell.angle_beta   90.00
_cell.angle_gamma   90.00
#
_symmetry.space_group_name_H-M   'P 1'
#
loop_
_entity.id
_entity.type
_entity.pdbx_description
1 polymer ?
#
loop_
_entity_poly.entity_id
_entity_poly.type
_entity_poly.pdbx_seq_one_letter_code
_entity_poly.pdbx_strand_id
1 'polypeptide(L)'
;MPLRLVIATYLMALATYLYNDITDFRTDAANNRGSVYSLAKAKQTITKYYTVGFFLISTALAFSINSQVGVVSLVFSALAVLYSHPKVNLKGMFVVKTAVTGGGAFLAAMMGCLASGGFSYLGFMASLIAFCFYFILGPLGDIGDIKGDKEDGRRTFPIVIGIKKSFLVMVAATFAISSIFLISNMLLGISIIGVGLGMAVTGFMLAKIFQASKKHESKFELSRCRRSIRYCIFGCQVSMLCGALCVGIF
;
A
#
# COMPACT_ATOMS: atom_id res chain seq x y z
N MET A 1 8.72 22.99 0.88
CA MET A 1 8.58 21.76 1.69
C MET A 1 7.73 20.68 1.00
N PRO A 2 6.46 20.89 0.56
CA PRO A 2 5.64 19.83 -0.07
C PRO A 2 6.29 19.19 -1.29
N LEU A 3 6.91 19.98 -2.17
CA LEU A 3 7.54 19.47 -3.39
C LEU A 3 8.69 18.47 -3.11
N ARG A 4 9.54 18.76 -2.10
CA ARG A 4 10.62 17.84 -1.72
C ARG A 4 10.09 16.50 -1.24
N LEU A 5 9.00 16.51 -0.46
CA LEU A 5 8.36 15.29 0.02
C LEU A 5 7.76 14.48 -1.13
N VAL A 6 7.06 15.14 -2.06
CA VAL A 6 6.49 14.46 -3.24
C VAL A 6 7.59 13.82 -4.08
N ILE A 7 8.69 14.54 -4.35
CA ILE A 7 9.81 13.98 -5.11
C ILE A 7 10.46 12.82 -4.34
N ALA A 8 10.69 12.96 -3.03
CA ALA A 8 11.28 11.90 -2.22
C ALA A 8 10.42 10.63 -2.23
N THR A 9 9.11 10.74 -1.97
CA THR A 9 8.21 9.58 -1.96
C THR A 9 8.05 8.96 -3.34
N TYR A 10 8.03 9.77 -4.40
CA TYR A 10 7.97 9.28 -5.78
C TYR A 10 9.24 8.48 -6.15
N LEU A 11 10.42 9.03 -5.89
CA LEU A 11 11.70 8.34 -6.16
C LEU A 11 11.82 7.05 -5.35
N MET A 12 11.38 7.06 -4.09
CA MET A 12 11.37 5.88 -3.22
C MET A 12 10.44 4.78 -3.77
N ALA A 13 9.24 5.14 -4.22
CA ALA A 13 8.34 4.21 -4.86
C ALA A 13 8.93 3.64 -6.16
N LEU A 14 9.51 4.51 -7.00
CA LEU A 14 10.17 4.12 -8.25
C LEU A 14 11.33 3.15 -7.98
N ALA A 15 12.21 3.44 -7.01
CA ALA A 15 13.29 2.56 -6.61
C ALA A 15 12.78 1.19 -6.14
N THR A 16 11.69 1.17 -5.38
CA THR A 16 11.05 -0.07 -4.90
C THR A 16 10.55 -0.94 -6.06
N TYR A 17 9.87 -0.35 -7.04
CA TYR A 17 9.41 -1.07 -8.22
C TYR A 17 10.57 -1.56 -9.08
N LEU A 18 11.57 -0.71 -9.34
CA LEU A 18 12.77 -1.11 -10.09
C LEU A 18 13.52 -2.27 -9.42
N TYR A 19 13.64 -2.23 -8.08
CA TYR A 19 14.27 -3.32 -7.35
C TYR A 19 13.47 -4.62 -7.46
N ASN A 20 12.15 -4.54 -7.35
CA ASN A 20 11.27 -5.70 -7.53
C ASN A 20 11.41 -6.29 -8.95
N ASP A 21 11.40 -5.45 -9.99
CA ASP A 21 11.56 -5.90 -11.39
C ASP A 21 12.92 -6.59 -11.62
N ILE A 22 13.99 -6.10 -10.99
CA ILE A 22 15.32 -6.73 -11.08
C ILE A 22 15.30 -8.12 -10.42
N THR A 23 14.64 -8.26 -9.28
CA THR A 23 14.60 -9.51 -8.52
C THR A 23 13.66 -10.55 -9.13
N ASP A 24 12.56 -10.11 -9.77
CA ASP A 24 11.56 -10.95 -10.40
C ASP A 24 11.84 -11.23 -11.87
N PHE A 25 12.94 -10.72 -12.42
CA PHE A 25 13.27 -10.80 -13.84
C PHE A 25 13.10 -12.21 -14.44
N ARG A 26 13.58 -13.26 -13.76
CA ARG A 26 13.48 -14.65 -14.26
C ARG A 26 12.04 -15.16 -14.22
N THR A 27 11.32 -14.86 -13.15
CA THR A 27 9.95 -15.27 -12.92
C THR A 27 8.99 -14.55 -13.89
N ASP A 28 9.19 -13.25 -14.09
CA ASP A 28 8.38 -12.46 -15.02
C ASP A 28 8.63 -12.86 -16.49
N ALA A 29 9.86 -13.19 -16.85
CA ALA A 29 10.20 -13.72 -18.17
C ALA A 29 9.53 -15.09 -18.43
N ALA A 30 9.52 -15.99 -17.45
CA ALA A 30 8.88 -17.30 -17.55
C ALA A 30 7.34 -17.19 -17.69
N ASN A 31 6.74 -16.15 -17.08
CA ASN A 31 5.30 -15.92 -17.11
C ASN A 31 4.83 -15.02 -18.28
N ASN A 32 5.70 -14.70 -19.25
CA ASN A 32 5.43 -13.73 -20.31
C ASN A 32 4.90 -12.37 -19.78
N ARG A 33 5.20 -12.03 -18.54
CA ARG A 33 4.96 -10.71 -17.98
C ARG A 33 6.11 -9.82 -18.45
N GLY A 34 5.97 -9.32 -19.70
CA GLY A 34 6.95 -8.39 -20.25
C GLY A 34 7.00 -7.11 -19.43
N SER A 35 7.84 -7.07 -18.39
CA SER A 35 8.28 -5.79 -17.88
C SER A 35 9.20 -5.17 -18.95
N VAL A 36 9.17 -3.86 -19.07
CA VAL A 36 10.06 -3.10 -19.99
C VAL A 36 11.54 -3.43 -19.73
N TYR A 37 11.85 -4.05 -18.59
CA TYR A 37 13.17 -4.43 -18.11
C TYR A 37 13.53 -5.92 -18.36
N SER A 38 12.63 -6.74 -18.89
CA SER A 38 12.93 -8.12 -19.31
C SER A 38 13.94 -8.21 -20.48
N LEU A 39 14.46 -7.07 -20.91
CA LEU A 39 15.39 -6.93 -22.02
C LEU A 39 16.83 -6.93 -21.49
N ALA A 40 17.67 -7.70 -22.14
CA ALA A 40 19.14 -7.80 -22.08
C ALA A 40 19.86 -7.50 -20.75
N LYS A 41 20.83 -8.35 -20.39
CA LYS A 41 21.70 -8.28 -19.19
C LYS A 41 22.31 -6.87 -18.93
N ALA A 42 22.65 -6.11 -19.99
CA ALA A 42 23.18 -4.75 -19.90
C ALA A 42 22.17 -3.77 -19.26
N LYS A 43 20.87 -3.90 -19.55
CA LYS A 43 19.84 -3.05 -18.97
C LYS A 43 19.62 -3.33 -17.48
N GLN A 44 19.82 -4.58 -17.02
CA GLN A 44 19.72 -4.90 -15.59
C GLN A 44 20.79 -4.18 -14.76
N THR A 45 22.03 -4.08 -15.27
CA THR A 45 23.10 -3.40 -14.57
C THR A 45 22.81 -1.90 -14.43
N ILE A 46 22.35 -1.26 -15.50
CA ILE A 46 21.95 0.16 -15.47
C ILE A 46 20.78 0.37 -14.50
N THR A 47 19.77 -0.50 -14.53
CA THR A 47 18.61 -0.44 -13.63
C THR A 47 19.03 -0.55 -12.15
N LYS A 48 20.03 -1.38 -11.82
CA LYS A 48 20.59 -1.46 -10.46
C LYS A 48 21.18 -0.13 -10.00
N TYR A 49 21.95 0.55 -10.84
CA TYR A 49 22.51 1.87 -10.50
C TYR A 49 21.41 2.91 -10.28
N TYR A 50 20.38 2.95 -11.15
CA TYR A 50 19.21 3.82 -10.95
C TYR A 50 18.48 3.51 -9.65
N THR A 51 18.26 2.23 -9.33
CA THR A 51 17.60 1.81 -8.09
C THR A 51 18.34 2.34 -6.85
N VAL A 52 19.66 2.12 -6.80
CA VAL A 52 20.49 2.61 -5.69
C VAL A 52 20.49 4.14 -5.65
N GLY A 53 20.68 4.80 -6.79
CA GLY A 53 20.67 6.26 -6.90
C GLY A 53 19.34 6.85 -6.40
N PHE A 54 18.21 6.29 -6.79
CA PHE A 54 16.89 6.78 -6.36
C PHE A 54 16.65 6.56 -4.86
N PHE A 55 17.08 5.44 -4.28
CA PHE A 55 17.01 5.27 -2.82
C PHE A 55 17.86 6.29 -2.08
N LEU A 56 19.10 6.56 -2.55
CA LEU A 56 20.00 7.53 -1.93
C LEU A 56 19.45 8.96 -2.05
N ILE A 57 19.00 9.37 -3.25
CA ILE A 57 18.46 10.71 -3.49
C ILE A 57 17.15 10.90 -2.68
N SER A 58 16.27 9.93 -2.71
CA SER A 58 15.02 9.94 -1.93
C SER A 58 15.30 10.14 -0.44
N THR A 59 16.22 9.36 0.11
CA THR A 59 16.58 9.43 1.53
C THR A 59 17.25 10.77 1.87
N ALA A 60 18.17 11.27 1.03
CA ALA A 60 18.80 12.57 1.22
C ALA A 60 17.77 13.71 1.19
N LEU A 61 16.82 13.68 0.24
CA LEU A 61 15.70 14.62 0.20
C LEU A 61 14.82 14.53 1.44
N ALA A 62 14.55 13.32 1.94
CA ALA A 62 13.76 13.10 3.16
C ALA A 62 14.47 13.73 4.38
N PHE A 63 15.78 13.51 4.56
CA PHE A 63 16.57 14.17 5.61
C PHE A 63 16.63 15.69 5.46
N SER A 64 16.60 16.22 4.22
CA SER A 64 16.57 17.68 3.99
C SER A 64 15.25 18.34 4.44
N ILE A 65 14.21 17.56 4.73
CA ILE A 65 12.95 18.03 5.30
C ILE A 65 13.08 18.10 6.83
N ASN A 66 13.32 16.97 7.46
CA ASN A 66 13.70 16.83 8.86
C ASN A 66 14.22 15.41 9.15
N SER A 67 14.84 15.21 10.33
CA SER A 67 15.43 13.93 10.72
C SER A 67 14.41 12.79 10.85
N GLN A 68 13.20 13.07 11.31
CA GLN A 68 12.15 12.07 11.48
C GLN A 68 11.68 11.50 10.13
N VAL A 69 11.46 12.37 9.13
CA VAL A 69 11.11 11.97 7.75
C VAL A 69 12.26 11.17 7.13
N GLY A 70 13.51 11.57 7.39
CA GLY A 70 14.71 10.86 6.93
C GLY A 70 14.79 9.44 7.50
N VAL A 71 14.59 9.29 8.81
CA VAL A 71 14.59 7.96 9.47
C VAL A 71 13.47 7.07 8.94
N VAL A 72 12.25 7.60 8.78
CA VAL A 72 11.14 6.83 8.21
C VAL A 72 11.44 6.39 6.76
N SER A 73 12.07 7.25 5.96
CA SER A 73 12.54 6.91 4.61
C SER A 73 13.56 5.76 4.61
N LEU A 74 14.51 5.74 5.55
CA LEU A 74 15.44 4.63 5.72
C LEU A 74 14.74 3.32 6.08
N VAL A 75 13.80 3.35 7.01
CA VAL A 75 13.01 2.17 7.40
C VAL A 75 12.19 1.65 6.22
N PHE A 76 11.55 2.54 5.47
CA PHE A 76 10.83 2.17 4.25
C PHE A 76 11.76 1.50 3.22
N SER A 77 12.91 2.10 2.95
CA SER A 77 13.89 1.57 1.98
C SER A 77 14.41 0.19 2.41
N ALA A 78 14.69 0.01 3.70
CA ALA A 78 15.09 -1.29 4.24
C ALA A 78 13.98 -2.36 4.05
N LEU A 79 12.73 -2.03 4.37
CA LEU A 79 11.59 -2.92 4.16
C LEU A 79 11.39 -3.26 2.68
N ALA A 80 11.53 -2.29 1.77
CA ALA A 80 11.42 -2.49 0.33
C ALA A 80 12.50 -3.46 -0.20
N VAL A 81 13.73 -3.32 0.30
CA VAL A 81 14.83 -4.23 -0.04
C VAL A 81 14.54 -5.64 0.51
N LEU A 82 14.20 -5.77 1.79
CA LEU A 82 13.90 -7.07 2.41
C LEU A 82 12.72 -7.78 1.74
N TYR A 83 11.72 -7.01 1.31
CA TYR A 83 10.53 -7.51 0.62
C TYR A 83 10.88 -8.32 -0.63
N SER A 84 11.78 -7.79 -1.46
CA SER A 84 12.14 -8.40 -2.76
C SER A 84 13.47 -9.15 -2.74
N HIS A 85 14.28 -9.07 -1.66
CA HIS A 85 15.60 -9.69 -1.62
C HIS A 85 15.51 -11.21 -1.75
N PRO A 86 16.25 -11.86 -2.69
CA PRO A 86 16.08 -13.30 -2.99
C PRO A 86 16.28 -14.24 -1.79
N LYS A 87 17.16 -13.90 -0.84
CA LYS A 87 17.41 -14.72 0.36
C LYS A 87 16.35 -14.57 1.45
N VAL A 88 15.72 -13.40 1.55
CA VAL A 88 14.70 -13.09 2.59
C VAL A 88 13.29 -13.32 2.05
N ASN A 89 13.01 -12.81 0.85
CA ASN A 89 11.79 -13.02 0.06
C ASN A 89 10.48 -12.86 0.86
N LEU A 90 10.32 -11.73 1.54
CA LEU A 90 9.11 -11.47 2.34
C LEU A 90 7.84 -11.50 1.48
N LYS A 91 7.95 -11.16 0.19
CA LYS A 91 6.83 -11.22 -0.77
C LYS A 91 6.29 -12.63 -1.03
N GLY A 92 7.08 -13.67 -0.76
CA GLY A 92 6.66 -15.06 -0.86
C GLY A 92 5.95 -15.60 0.39
N MET A 93 5.98 -14.85 1.50
CA MET A 93 5.49 -15.31 2.81
C MET A 93 4.02 -14.92 3.02
N PHE A 94 3.22 -15.89 3.49
CA PHE A 94 1.82 -15.70 3.84
C PHE A 94 1.66 -14.60 4.92
N VAL A 95 0.68 -13.71 4.72
CA VAL A 95 0.41 -12.53 5.55
C VAL A 95 1.53 -11.49 5.49
N VAL A 96 2.82 -11.89 5.61
CA VAL A 96 3.97 -10.98 5.65
C VAL A 96 4.03 -10.11 4.39
N LYS A 97 3.79 -10.69 3.21
CA LYS A 97 3.66 -9.95 1.94
C LYS A 97 2.75 -8.74 2.10
N THR A 98 1.53 -8.97 2.58
CA THR A 98 0.50 -7.93 2.70
C THR A 98 0.81 -6.95 3.83
N ALA A 99 1.33 -7.45 4.97
CA ALA A 99 1.72 -6.60 6.08
C ALA A 99 2.88 -5.66 5.72
N VAL A 100 3.87 -6.13 4.96
CA VAL A 100 5.00 -5.29 4.52
C VAL A 100 4.54 -4.25 3.50
N THR A 101 3.69 -4.61 2.53
CA THR A 101 3.15 -3.63 1.57
C THR A 101 2.24 -2.60 2.26
N GLY A 102 1.41 -3.03 3.22
CA GLY A 102 0.62 -2.14 4.07
C GLY A 102 1.51 -1.26 4.95
N GLY A 103 2.56 -1.83 5.53
CA GLY A 103 3.58 -1.09 6.29
C GLY A 103 4.26 -0.01 5.46
N GLY A 104 4.58 -0.29 4.21
CA GLY A 104 5.10 0.71 3.26
C GLY A 104 4.12 1.87 3.05
N ALA A 105 2.82 1.57 2.88
CA ALA A 105 1.80 2.62 2.76
C ALA A 105 1.63 3.44 4.05
N PHE A 106 1.68 2.78 5.20
CA PHE A 106 1.68 3.42 6.51
C PHE A 106 2.87 4.39 6.65
N LEU A 107 4.08 3.93 6.35
CA LEU A 107 5.30 4.74 6.45
C LEU A 107 5.26 5.93 5.49
N ALA A 108 4.79 5.74 4.25
CA ALA A 108 4.63 6.81 3.29
C ALA A 108 3.65 7.89 3.77
N ALA A 109 2.52 7.49 4.37
CA ALA A 109 1.56 8.42 4.96
C ALA A 109 2.13 9.13 6.20
N MET A 110 2.88 8.40 7.06
CA MET A 110 3.59 8.98 8.22
C MET A 110 4.64 10.01 7.82
N MET A 111 5.36 9.80 6.70
CA MET A 111 6.28 10.82 6.17
C MET A 111 5.54 12.14 5.89
N GLY A 112 4.31 12.07 5.35
CA GLY A 112 3.47 13.25 5.14
C GLY A 112 3.12 13.95 6.45
N CYS A 113 2.71 13.19 7.45
CA CYS A 113 2.39 13.70 8.79
C CYS A 113 3.62 14.38 9.44
N LEU A 114 4.75 13.69 9.48
CA LEU A 114 5.99 14.21 10.10
C LEU A 114 6.58 15.41 9.36
N ALA A 115 6.37 15.49 8.04
CA ALA A 115 6.81 16.63 7.25
C ALA A 115 5.98 17.89 7.51
N SER A 116 4.73 17.77 7.93
CA SER A 116 3.82 18.91 8.13
C SER A 116 3.96 19.61 9.49
N GLY A 117 4.78 19.11 10.39
CA GLY A 117 4.99 19.75 11.70
C GLY A 117 5.30 18.77 12.83
N GLY A 118 5.46 17.49 12.51
CA GLY A 118 5.76 16.44 13.47
C GLY A 118 4.64 15.41 13.63
N PHE A 119 4.73 14.60 14.66
CA PHE A 119 3.75 13.56 14.92
C PHE A 119 2.39 14.16 15.29
N SER A 120 1.32 13.65 14.67
CA SER A 120 -0.06 13.91 15.08
C SER A 120 -0.86 12.62 15.13
N TYR A 121 -1.77 12.50 16.11
CA TYR A 121 -2.66 11.33 16.21
C TYR A 121 -3.58 11.21 14.98
N LEU A 122 -4.01 12.33 14.41
CA LEU A 122 -4.81 12.34 13.18
C LEU A 122 -4.02 11.73 12.00
N GLY A 123 -2.76 12.15 11.82
CA GLY A 123 -1.87 11.60 10.79
C GLY A 123 -1.58 10.12 11.01
N PHE A 124 -1.43 9.70 12.28
CA PHE A 124 -1.28 8.28 12.62
C PHE A 124 -2.53 7.47 12.25
N MET A 125 -3.74 7.95 12.56
CA MET A 125 -5.00 7.28 12.19
C MET A 125 -5.17 7.20 10.66
N ALA A 126 -4.84 8.28 9.93
CA ALA A 126 -4.82 8.27 8.47
C ALA A 126 -3.82 7.25 7.90
N SER A 127 -2.66 7.08 8.54
CA SER A 127 -1.65 6.09 8.15
C SER A 127 -2.12 4.65 8.43
N LEU A 128 -2.84 4.41 9.53
CA LEU A 128 -3.47 3.11 9.81
C LEU A 128 -4.53 2.74 8.76
N ILE A 129 -5.30 3.71 8.28
CA ILE A 129 -6.23 3.50 7.17
C ILE A 129 -5.45 3.03 5.94
N ALA A 130 -4.35 3.69 5.58
CA ALA A 130 -3.51 3.29 4.45
C ALA A 130 -2.95 1.86 4.62
N PHE A 131 -2.54 1.47 5.82
CA PHE A 131 -2.14 0.10 6.14
C PHE A 131 -3.26 -0.91 5.88
N CYS A 132 -4.46 -0.67 6.43
CA CYS A 132 -5.62 -1.56 6.30
C CYS A 132 -6.06 -1.75 4.85
N PHE A 133 -5.91 -0.74 3.99
CA PHE A 133 -6.23 -0.85 2.56
C PHE A 133 -5.47 -1.98 1.87
N TYR A 134 -4.24 -2.30 2.27
CA TYR A 134 -3.48 -3.37 1.65
C TYR A 134 -3.99 -4.76 2.02
N PHE A 135 -4.71 -4.92 3.13
CA PHE A 135 -5.43 -6.16 3.44
C PHE A 135 -6.71 -6.34 2.62
N ILE A 136 -7.06 -5.35 1.81
CA ILE A 136 -8.12 -5.44 0.81
C ILE A 136 -7.51 -5.61 -0.59
N LEU A 137 -6.57 -4.73 -0.97
CA LEU A 137 -5.98 -4.71 -2.30
C LEU A 137 -5.06 -5.90 -2.58
N GLY A 138 -4.34 -6.38 -1.56
CA GLY A 138 -3.45 -7.53 -1.66
C GLY A 138 -4.21 -8.81 -2.01
N PRO A 139 -5.11 -9.31 -1.12
CA PRO A 139 -5.89 -10.51 -1.38
C PRO A 139 -6.73 -10.42 -2.66
N LEU A 140 -7.26 -9.22 -2.98
CA LEU A 140 -8.03 -9.01 -4.22
C LEU A 140 -7.18 -9.17 -5.48
N GLY A 141 -5.90 -8.74 -5.42
CA GLY A 141 -4.93 -8.98 -6.49
C GLY A 141 -4.57 -10.46 -6.59
N ASP A 142 -4.27 -11.07 -5.45
CA ASP A 142 -3.83 -12.47 -5.36
C ASP A 142 -4.91 -13.45 -5.88
N ILE A 143 -6.22 -13.15 -5.71
CA ILE A 143 -7.30 -13.96 -6.29
C ILE A 143 -7.22 -13.97 -7.83
N GLY A 144 -6.88 -12.84 -8.44
CA GLY A 144 -6.70 -12.77 -9.90
C GLY A 144 -5.47 -13.53 -10.42
N ASP A 145 -4.48 -13.75 -9.56
CA ASP A 145 -3.16 -14.28 -9.91
C ASP A 145 -2.87 -15.69 -9.32
N ILE A 146 -3.89 -16.39 -8.78
CA ILE A 146 -3.74 -17.70 -8.10
C ILE A 146 -2.91 -18.71 -8.91
N LYS A 147 -3.12 -18.78 -10.24
CA LYS A 147 -2.42 -19.75 -11.09
C LYS A 147 -0.92 -19.46 -11.12
N GLY A 148 -0.54 -18.22 -11.43
CA GLY A 148 0.86 -17.80 -11.45
C GLY A 148 1.54 -17.88 -10.08
N ASP A 149 0.83 -17.45 -9.02
CA ASP A 149 1.37 -17.52 -7.66
C ASP A 149 1.63 -18.97 -7.20
N LYS A 150 0.80 -19.95 -7.62
CA LYS A 150 1.03 -21.37 -7.36
C LYS A 150 2.25 -21.90 -8.10
N GLU A 151 2.40 -21.54 -9.38
CA GLU A 151 3.55 -21.94 -10.20
C GLU A 151 4.86 -21.37 -9.63
N ASP A 152 4.82 -20.15 -9.07
CA ASP A 152 5.96 -19.49 -8.40
C ASP A 152 6.20 -19.97 -6.95
N GLY A 153 5.39 -20.89 -6.42
CA GLY A 153 5.48 -21.36 -5.04
C GLY A 153 5.14 -20.29 -3.99
N ARG A 154 4.45 -19.21 -4.36
CA ARG A 154 4.07 -18.12 -3.44
C ARG A 154 2.93 -18.56 -2.53
N ARG A 155 3.03 -18.19 -1.25
CA ARG A 155 2.00 -18.45 -0.24
C ARG A 155 1.14 -17.19 -0.04
N THR A 156 0.14 -17.01 -0.92
CA THR A 156 -0.79 -15.88 -0.86
C THR A 156 -2.10 -16.24 -0.14
N PHE A 157 -2.90 -15.23 0.23
CA PHE A 157 -4.16 -15.45 0.95
C PHE A 157 -5.06 -16.50 0.29
N PRO A 158 -5.42 -16.38 -1.01
CA PRO A 158 -6.32 -17.36 -1.62
C PRO A 158 -5.72 -18.76 -1.73
N ILE A 159 -4.40 -18.89 -1.77
CA ILE A 159 -3.70 -20.18 -1.83
C ILE A 159 -3.71 -20.87 -0.47
N VAL A 160 -3.46 -20.12 0.62
CA VAL A 160 -3.30 -20.70 1.96
C VAL A 160 -4.64 -20.89 2.67
N ILE A 161 -5.53 -19.90 2.63
CA ILE A 161 -6.81 -19.94 3.37
C ILE A 161 -8.04 -20.08 2.47
N GLY A 162 -7.84 -20.07 1.15
CA GLY A 162 -8.92 -20.16 0.17
C GLY A 162 -9.59 -18.82 -0.14
N ILE A 163 -10.30 -18.77 -1.27
CA ILE A 163 -10.92 -17.55 -1.80
C ILE A 163 -11.96 -16.96 -0.83
N LYS A 164 -12.83 -17.79 -0.29
CA LYS A 164 -13.92 -17.33 0.62
C LYS A 164 -13.35 -16.63 1.85
N LYS A 165 -12.34 -17.23 2.51
CA LYS A 165 -11.69 -16.61 3.68
C LYS A 165 -10.90 -15.38 3.32
N SER A 166 -10.34 -15.30 2.11
CA SER A 166 -9.68 -14.07 1.62
C SER A 166 -10.67 -12.90 1.52
N PHE A 167 -11.91 -13.14 1.09
CA PHE A 167 -12.96 -12.11 1.11
C PHE A 167 -13.35 -11.71 2.54
N LEU A 168 -13.36 -12.64 3.50
CA LEU A 168 -13.59 -12.30 4.91
C LEU A 168 -12.49 -11.40 5.48
N VAL A 169 -11.22 -11.64 5.11
CA VAL A 169 -10.11 -10.74 5.49
C VAL A 169 -10.34 -9.33 4.96
N MET A 170 -10.77 -9.19 3.69
CA MET A 170 -11.08 -7.89 3.11
C MET A 170 -12.23 -7.18 3.83
N VAL A 171 -13.28 -7.90 4.18
CA VAL A 171 -14.40 -7.38 4.96
C VAL A 171 -13.94 -6.92 6.34
N ALA A 172 -13.16 -7.75 7.05
CA ALA A 172 -12.59 -7.41 8.35
C ALA A 172 -11.71 -6.16 8.28
N ALA A 173 -10.85 -6.03 7.24
CA ALA A 173 -10.04 -4.84 7.02
C ALA A 173 -10.90 -3.59 6.75
N THR A 174 -12.02 -3.73 6.04
CA THR A 174 -12.95 -2.61 5.81
C THR A 174 -13.63 -2.18 7.11
N PHE A 175 -14.04 -3.12 7.96
CA PHE A 175 -14.55 -2.80 9.30
C PHE A 175 -13.49 -2.14 10.19
N ALA A 176 -12.23 -2.57 10.10
CA ALA A 176 -11.13 -1.90 10.82
C ALA A 176 -10.99 -0.43 10.38
N ILE A 177 -11.10 -0.13 9.08
CA ILE A 177 -11.12 1.26 8.57
C ILE A 177 -12.31 2.03 9.15
N SER A 178 -13.52 1.45 9.16
CA SER A 178 -14.70 2.08 9.77
C SER A 178 -14.49 2.37 11.25
N SER A 179 -13.90 1.42 11.99
CA SER A 179 -13.58 1.58 13.41
C SER A 179 -12.58 2.70 13.65
N ILE A 180 -11.59 2.90 12.76
CA ILE A 180 -10.64 4.01 12.86
C ILE A 180 -11.36 5.35 12.80
N PHE A 181 -12.38 5.53 11.95
CA PHE A 181 -13.20 6.75 11.92
C PHE A 181 -13.94 6.99 13.24
N LEU A 182 -14.58 5.95 13.80
CA LEU A 182 -15.28 6.04 15.08
C LEU A 182 -14.32 6.38 16.23
N ILE A 183 -13.18 5.68 16.29
CA ILE A 183 -12.15 5.93 17.30
C ILE A 183 -11.59 7.35 17.15
N SER A 184 -11.38 7.83 15.94
CA SER A 184 -10.91 9.20 15.69
C SER A 184 -11.93 10.25 16.15
N ASN A 185 -13.23 9.99 16.01
CA ASN A 185 -14.25 10.85 16.59
C ASN A 185 -14.19 10.86 18.12
N MET A 186 -14.11 9.67 18.73
CA MET A 186 -14.11 9.53 20.20
C MET A 186 -12.87 10.11 20.87
N LEU A 187 -11.69 9.88 20.27
CA LEU A 187 -10.41 10.27 20.88
C LEU A 187 -9.89 11.62 20.42
N LEU A 188 -10.17 12.02 19.21
CA LEU A 188 -9.63 13.24 18.60
C LEU A 188 -10.70 14.30 18.33
N GLY A 189 -11.97 13.96 18.55
CA GLY A 189 -13.08 14.89 18.35
C GLY A 189 -13.36 15.25 16.89
N ILE A 190 -12.93 14.44 15.90
CA ILE A 190 -13.27 14.75 14.50
C ILE A 190 -14.79 14.84 14.33
N SER A 191 -15.24 15.72 13.45
CA SER A 191 -16.66 15.97 13.19
C SER A 191 -17.40 14.69 12.76
N ILE A 192 -18.66 14.58 13.21
CA ILE A 192 -19.57 13.51 12.78
C ILE A 192 -19.78 13.50 11.25
N ILE A 193 -19.61 14.64 10.59
CA ILE A 193 -19.66 14.74 9.12
C ILE A 193 -18.51 13.93 8.51
N GLY A 194 -17.29 14.07 9.02
CA GLY A 194 -16.14 13.28 8.57
C GLY A 194 -16.33 11.78 8.81
N VAL A 195 -16.90 11.40 9.95
CA VAL A 195 -17.26 10.01 10.25
C VAL A 195 -18.31 9.50 9.25
N GLY A 196 -19.39 10.25 9.01
CA GLY A 196 -20.44 9.88 8.07
C GLY A 196 -19.93 9.66 6.65
N LEU A 197 -19.05 10.57 6.17
CA LEU A 197 -18.39 10.43 4.87
C LEU A 197 -17.49 9.17 4.84
N GLY A 198 -16.71 8.92 5.88
CA GLY A 198 -15.87 7.72 6.00
C GLY A 198 -16.70 6.44 6.00
N MET A 199 -17.82 6.43 6.71
CA MET A 199 -18.76 5.29 6.71
C MET A 199 -19.41 5.08 5.34
N ALA A 200 -19.75 6.14 4.61
CA ALA A 200 -20.26 6.01 3.25
C ALA A 200 -19.22 5.39 2.30
N VAL A 201 -17.94 5.81 2.39
CA VAL A 201 -16.85 5.23 1.60
C VAL A 201 -16.63 3.75 1.94
N THR A 202 -16.60 3.39 3.22
CA THR A 202 -16.42 1.98 3.64
C THR A 202 -17.63 1.13 3.28
N GLY A 203 -18.85 1.66 3.35
CA GLY A 203 -20.07 1.01 2.85
C GLY A 203 -20.00 0.72 1.34
N PHE A 204 -19.51 1.69 0.56
CA PHE A 204 -19.26 1.46 -0.87
C PHE A 204 -18.20 0.37 -1.11
N MET A 205 -17.12 0.36 -0.31
CA MET A 205 -16.09 -0.68 -0.40
C MET A 205 -16.67 -2.07 -0.12
N LEU A 206 -17.49 -2.23 0.94
CA LEU A 206 -18.17 -3.49 1.25
C LEU A 206 -19.05 -3.95 0.10
N ALA A 207 -19.84 -3.05 -0.51
CA ALA A 207 -20.68 -3.37 -1.67
C ALA A 207 -19.83 -3.88 -2.84
N LYS A 208 -18.68 -3.25 -3.12
CA LYS A 208 -17.75 -3.69 -4.19
C LYS A 208 -17.10 -5.03 -3.89
N ILE A 209 -16.68 -5.27 -2.66
CA ILE A 209 -16.12 -6.56 -2.21
C ILE A 209 -17.17 -7.66 -2.36
N PHE A 210 -18.43 -7.40 -1.95
CA PHE A 210 -19.53 -8.35 -2.10
C PHE A 210 -19.86 -8.66 -3.56
N GLN A 211 -19.87 -7.64 -4.45
CA GLN A 211 -20.02 -7.85 -5.89
C GLN A 211 -18.90 -8.73 -6.46
N ALA A 212 -17.64 -8.45 -6.09
CA ALA A 212 -16.49 -9.22 -6.53
C ALA A 212 -16.51 -10.67 -6.00
N SER A 213 -16.98 -10.90 -4.77
CA SER A 213 -17.08 -12.26 -4.20
C SER A 213 -18.05 -13.18 -4.98
N LYS A 214 -19.11 -12.60 -5.55
CA LYS A 214 -20.05 -13.34 -6.41
C LYS A 214 -19.52 -13.64 -7.81
N LYS A 215 -18.56 -12.87 -8.29
CA LYS A 215 -18.00 -12.92 -9.65
C LYS A 215 -16.48 -13.10 -9.65
N HIS A 216 -15.95 -13.80 -8.64
CA HIS A 216 -14.51 -13.92 -8.40
C HIS A 216 -13.74 -14.70 -9.50
N GLU A 217 -14.45 -15.45 -10.34
CA GLU A 217 -13.86 -16.12 -11.51
C GLU A 217 -13.52 -15.16 -12.65
N SER A 218 -14.18 -13.99 -12.69
CA SER A 218 -13.96 -12.97 -13.70
C SER A 218 -12.81 -12.05 -13.32
N LYS A 219 -11.66 -12.20 -14.01
CA LYS A 219 -10.52 -11.26 -13.87
C LYS A 219 -10.89 -9.81 -14.13
N PHE A 220 -11.84 -9.57 -15.04
CA PHE A 220 -12.32 -8.23 -15.35
C PHE A 220 -13.04 -7.60 -14.14
N GLU A 221 -13.95 -8.34 -13.50
CA GLU A 221 -14.70 -7.84 -12.32
C GLU A 221 -13.78 -7.63 -11.12
N LEU A 222 -12.81 -8.53 -10.89
CA LEU A 222 -11.78 -8.35 -9.85
C LEU A 222 -10.94 -7.08 -10.10
N SER A 223 -10.49 -6.87 -11.34
CA SER A 223 -9.72 -5.68 -11.71
C SER A 223 -10.54 -4.40 -11.55
N ARG A 224 -11.83 -4.42 -11.95
CA ARG A 224 -12.76 -3.31 -11.78
C ARG A 224 -12.98 -2.98 -10.31
N CYS A 225 -13.20 -3.99 -9.47
CA CYS A 225 -13.32 -3.84 -8.02
C CYS A 225 -12.04 -3.22 -7.42
N ARG A 226 -10.87 -3.77 -7.77
CA ARG A 226 -9.57 -3.28 -7.31
C ARG A 226 -9.33 -1.82 -7.69
N ARG A 227 -9.74 -1.41 -8.91
CA ARG A 227 -9.66 -0.01 -9.35
C ARG A 227 -10.56 0.88 -8.52
N SER A 228 -11.82 0.50 -8.30
CA SER A 228 -12.77 1.26 -7.47
C SER A 228 -12.28 1.44 -6.04
N ILE A 229 -11.78 0.36 -5.42
CA ILE A 229 -11.26 0.41 -4.04
C ILE A 229 -10.01 1.30 -3.95
N ARG A 230 -9.11 1.31 -4.94
CA ARG A 230 -7.96 2.23 -4.93
C ARG A 230 -8.37 3.70 -4.80
N TYR A 231 -9.46 4.11 -5.43
CA TYR A 231 -9.96 5.49 -5.28
C TYR A 231 -10.57 5.76 -3.91
N CYS A 232 -11.07 4.74 -3.21
CA CYS A 232 -11.64 4.90 -1.88
C CYS A 232 -10.59 5.36 -0.84
N ILE A 233 -9.28 5.14 -1.07
CA ILE A 233 -8.24 5.66 -0.18
C ILE A 233 -8.28 7.18 -0.12
N PHE A 234 -8.45 7.85 -1.27
CA PHE A 234 -8.61 9.29 -1.33
C PHE A 234 -9.90 9.74 -0.65
N GLY A 235 -11.00 9.00 -0.85
CA GLY A 235 -12.26 9.24 -0.16
C GLY A 235 -12.11 9.19 1.36
N CYS A 236 -11.41 8.20 1.90
CA CYS A 236 -11.13 8.11 3.33
C CYS A 236 -10.25 9.28 3.83
N GLN A 237 -9.22 9.65 3.07
CA GLN A 237 -8.34 10.78 3.44
C GLN A 237 -9.12 12.11 3.45
N VAL A 238 -9.93 12.36 2.42
CA VAL A 238 -10.82 13.55 2.37
C VAL A 238 -11.80 13.53 3.52
N SER A 239 -12.39 12.39 3.86
CA SER A 239 -13.32 12.27 5.00
C SER A 239 -12.65 12.63 6.33
N MET A 240 -11.41 12.15 6.57
CA MET A 240 -10.62 12.51 7.75
C MET A 240 -10.32 14.02 7.78
N LEU A 241 -9.90 14.59 6.64
CA LEU A 241 -9.60 16.00 6.51
C LEU A 241 -10.85 16.87 6.76
N CYS A 242 -11.98 16.56 6.13
CA CYS A 242 -13.25 17.26 6.38
C CYS A 242 -13.66 17.18 7.86
N GLY A 243 -13.51 15.98 8.47
CA GLY A 243 -13.80 15.82 9.88
C GLY A 243 -12.94 16.68 10.80
N ALA A 244 -11.66 16.84 10.47
CA ALA A 244 -10.73 17.67 11.23
C ALA A 244 -10.94 19.17 11.01
N LEU A 245 -11.18 19.61 9.76
CA LEU A 245 -11.44 21.02 9.40
C LEU A 245 -12.70 21.55 10.08
N CYS A 246 -13.76 20.76 10.15
CA CYS A 246 -15.03 21.18 10.76
C CYS A 246 -14.93 21.48 12.27
N VAL A 247 -13.86 21.03 12.94
CA VAL A 247 -13.66 21.23 14.39
C VAL A 247 -12.37 21.99 14.71
N GLY A 248 -11.65 22.49 13.69
CA GLY A 248 -10.45 23.31 13.88
C GLY A 248 -9.25 22.54 14.47
N ILE A 249 -9.14 21.23 14.23
CA ILE A 249 -8.01 20.39 14.67
C ILE A 249 -6.86 20.56 13.67
N PHE A 250 -6.17 21.70 13.72
CA PHE A 250 -4.89 21.94 13.00
C PHE A 250 -3.99 22.82 13.83
#